data_8b2ea1db3ecf3242647c769079cbd44b
#
_entry.id   8b2ea1db3ecf3242647c769079cbd44b
#
_cell.length_a   1.000
_cell.length_b   1.000
_cell.length_c   1.000
_cell.angle_alpha   90.00
_cell.angle_beta   90.00
_cell.angle_gamma   90.00
#
_symmetry.space_group_name_H-M   'P 1'
#
loop_
_entity.id
_entity.type
_entity.pdbx_description
1 polymer ?
#
loop_
_entity_poly.entity_id
_entity_poly.type
_entity_poly.pdbx_seq_one_letter_code
_entity_poly.pdbx_strand_id
1 'polypeptide(L)'
;MPFTFANINDRSALVQDKAFFDLSTITNGAVSSDPMKAIQSSDLLHHYATQLDDYESSGLIEEAIVCAPIPRPRNSFGVGLNYQLHVEEAASKTPNTPMVFTKFPSCISGPTDDVIMRSDECDYEGELLVVIGKDGKDIAKEEAWSHILGLSVGQDFSDRGVQYKDQPAQFNLGKSFDTFGPTGPHLVSTDSFADPSDLEIVTTVNGDVRQRDRTSNMIFDIPTLISYISSITALAVGDIIFSGTPEGVGFRNGSFLKDGDIVETTIEGIGTMRNRCVRGTDYATTPT
;
A
#
# COMPACT_ATOMS: atom_id res chain seq x y z
N MET A 1 -17.90 -12.31 -7.31
CA MET A 1 -16.82 -13.31 -7.18
C MET A 1 -15.49 -12.60 -6.99
N PRO A 2 -14.54 -13.21 -6.28
CA PRO A 2 -13.23 -12.61 -6.03
C PRO A 2 -12.48 -12.29 -7.30
N PHE A 3 -11.65 -11.24 -7.26
CA PHE A 3 -10.74 -10.89 -8.34
C PHE A 3 -9.36 -10.49 -7.79
N THR A 4 -8.36 -10.71 -8.63
CA THR A 4 -7.01 -10.18 -8.45
C THR A 4 -6.72 -9.22 -9.60
N PHE A 5 -6.58 -7.94 -9.28
CA PHE A 5 -6.28 -6.90 -10.25
C PHE A 5 -4.80 -6.54 -10.19
N ALA A 6 -4.21 -6.27 -11.33
CA ALA A 6 -2.83 -5.78 -11.46
C ALA A 6 -2.73 -4.65 -12.49
N ASN A 7 -1.68 -3.88 -12.33
CA ASN A 7 -1.22 -2.95 -13.34
C ASN A 7 0.01 -3.57 -14.02
N ILE A 8 -0.15 -4.04 -15.25
CA ILE A 8 0.89 -4.70 -16.03
C ILE A 8 1.28 -3.83 -17.21
N ASN A 9 2.55 -3.40 -17.26
CA ASN A 9 3.06 -2.51 -18.31
C ASN A 9 2.21 -1.23 -18.46
N ASP A 10 1.81 -0.60 -17.34
CA ASP A 10 0.90 0.55 -17.27
C ASP A 10 -0.51 0.29 -17.81
N ARG A 11 -0.95 -0.98 -17.84
CA ARG A 11 -2.26 -1.39 -18.30
C ARG A 11 -2.99 -2.21 -17.23
N SER A 12 -4.31 -2.01 -17.18
CA SER A 12 -5.18 -2.77 -16.29
C SER A 12 -5.28 -4.23 -16.72
N ALA A 13 -5.12 -5.14 -15.77
CA ALA A 13 -5.25 -6.57 -16.00
C ALA A 13 -5.94 -7.26 -14.82
N LEU A 14 -6.56 -8.41 -15.10
CA LEU A 14 -6.88 -9.42 -14.09
C LEU A 14 -5.80 -10.48 -14.08
N VAL A 15 -5.62 -11.12 -12.93
CA VAL A 15 -4.62 -12.15 -12.70
C VAL A 15 -5.31 -13.43 -12.25
N GLN A 16 -4.89 -14.54 -12.84
CA GLN A 16 -5.26 -15.89 -12.43
C GLN A 16 -3.99 -16.74 -12.45
N ASP A 17 -3.64 -17.33 -11.32
CA ASP A 17 -2.41 -18.08 -11.12
C ASP A 17 -1.15 -17.25 -11.48
N LYS A 18 -0.45 -17.63 -12.55
CA LYS A 18 0.74 -16.93 -13.06
C LYS A 18 0.47 -16.10 -14.31
N ALA A 19 -0.75 -16.16 -14.83
CA ALA A 19 -1.14 -15.49 -16.06
C ALA A 19 -1.84 -14.15 -15.76
N PHE A 20 -1.70 -13.20 -16.69
CA PHE A 20 -2.48 -11.99 -16.68
C PHE A 20 -3.34 -11.85 -17.94
N PHE A 21 -4.43 -11.13 -17.79
CA PHE A 21 -5.43 -10.91 -18.85
C PHE A 21 -5.67 -9.41 -18.97
N ASP A 22 -5.20 -8.78 -20.06
CA ASP A 22 -5.41 -7.37 -20.33
C ASP A 22 -6.90 -7.06 -20.43
N LEU A 23 -7.40 -6.25 -19.52
CA LEU A 23 -8.83 -5.97 -19.40
C LEU A 23 -9.41 -5.30 -20.65
N SER A 24 -8.69 -4.36 -21.25
CA SER A 24 -9.16 -3.71 -22.47
C SER A 24 -9.30 -4.70 -23.62
N THR A 25 -8.42 -5.70 -23.69
CA THR A 25 -8.44 -6.74 -24.73
C THR A 25 -9.60 -7.71 -24.52
N ILE A 26 -9.70 -8.34 -23.35
CA ILE A 26 -10.73 -9.36 -23.10
C ILE A 26 -12.15 -8.77 -23.05
N THR A 27 -12.28 -7.47 -22.75
CA THR A 27 -13.58 -6.78 -22.69
C THR A 27 -13.94 -6.01 -23.95
N ASN A 28 -13.13 -6.11 -25.02
CA ASN A 28 -13.28 -5.30 -26.25
C ASN A 28 -13.43 -3.78 -25.95
N GLY A 29 -12.67 -3.29 -24.99
CA GLY A 29 -12.65 -1.89 -24.59
C GLY A 29 -13.77 -1.46 -23.62
N ALA A 30 -14.61 -2.37 -23.13
CA ALA A 30 -15.64 -2.04 -22.12
C ALA A 30 -14.99 -1.63 -20.77
N VAL A 31 -13.85 -2.23 -20.43
CA VAL A 31 -12.99 -1.77 -19.34
C VAL A 31 -11.75 -1.07 -19.93
N SER A 32 -11.43 0.10 -19.37
CA SER A 32 -10.27 0.89 -19.84
C SER A 32 -8.95 0.17 -19.58
N SER A 33 -7.98 0.35 -20.48
CA SER A 33 -6.60 -0.06 -20.21
C SER A 33 -5.90 0.79 -19.12
N ASP A 34 -6.38 2.02 -18.85
CA ASP A 34 -5.85 2.85 -17.75
C ASP A 34 -6.32 2.27 -16.41
N PRO A 35 -5.41 1.87 -15.51
CA PRO A 35 -5.76 1.30 -14.21
C PRO A 35 -6.71 2.17 -13.38
N MET A 36 -6.51 3.50 -13.37
CA MET A 36 -7.36 4.41 -12.60
C MET A 36 -8.79 4.53 -13.15
N LYS A 37 -8.98 4.28 -14.45
CA LYS A 37 -10.31 4.23 -15.05
C LYS A 37 -10.94 2.84 -14.90
N ALA A 38 -10.14 1.79 -14.99
CA ALA A 38 -10.61 0.42 -14.86
C ALA A 38 -11.26 0.16 -13.49
N ILE A 39 -10.66 0.67 -12.41
CA ILE A 39 -11.17 0.51 -11.05
C ILE A 39 -12.51 1.21 -10.79
N GLN A 40 -12.94 2.14 -11.65
CA GLN A 40 -14.27 2.74 -11.58
C GLN A 40 -15.40 1.75 -11.94
N SER A 41 -15.04 0.60 -12.49
CA SER A 41 -15.98 -0.41 -13.01
C SER A 41 -15.87 -1.72 -12.22
N SER A 42 -15.92 -1.64 -10.86
CA SER A 42 -15.72 -2.80 -9.97
C SER A 42 -16.61 -3.99 -10.31
N ASP A 43 -17.88 -3.76 -10.68
CA ASP A 43 -18.82 -4.81 -11.10
C ASP A 43 -18.31 -5.59 -12.33
N LEU A 44 -17.67 -4.90 -13.27
CA LEU A 44 -17.07 -5.54 -14.44
C LEU A 44 -15.82 -6.33 -14.06
N LEU A 45 -15.02 -5.87 -13.10
CA LEU A 45 -13.86 -6.64 -12.60
C LEU A 45 -14.34 -7.97 -12.02
N HIS A 46 -15.35 -7.95 -11.15
CA HIS A 46 -15.96 -9.16 -10.60
C HIS A 46 -16.57 -10.05 -11.67
N HIS A 47 -17.24 -9.47 -12.67
CA HIS A 47 -17.86 -10.20 -13.77
C HIS A 47 -16.82 -10.94 -14.61
N TYR A 48 -15.81 -10.24 -15.13
CA TYR A 48 -14.80 -10.85 -16.00
C TYR A 48 -13.87 -11.81 -15.26
N ALA A 49 -13.63 -11.61 -13.96
CA ALA A 49 -12.88 -12.58 -13.16
C ALA A 49 -13.52 -13.98 -13.12
N THR A 50 -14.82 -14.10 -13.38
CA THR A 50 -15.51 -15.39 -13.45
C THR A 50 -15.36 -16.11 -14.79
N GLN A 51 -14.81 -15.46 -15.80
CA GLN A 51 -14.80 -15.90 -17.19
C GLN A 51 -13.37 -16.02 -17.75
N LEU A 52 -12.33 -15.88 -16.91
CA LEU A 52 -10.94 -15.87 -17.40
C LEU A 52 -10.56 -17.14 -18.15
N ASP A 53 -11.15 -18.28 -17.79
CA ASP A 53 -10.93 -19.55 -18.50
C ASP A 53 -11.46 -19.54 -19.95
N ASP A 54 -12.34 -18.60 -20.31
CA ASP A 54 -12.90 -18.44 -21.66
C ASP A 54 -12.00 -17.57 -22.56
N TYR A 55 -10.93 -16.97 -22.01
CA TYR A 55 -10.04 -16.08 -22.72
C TYR A 55 -8.62 -16.63 -22.83
N GLU A 56 -7.93 -16.26 -23.88
CA GLU A 56 -6.48 -16.47 -24.00
C GLU A 56 -5.76 -15.46 -23.10
N SER A 57 -4.77 -15.94 -22.33
CA SER A 57 -3.96 -15.06 -21.48
C SER A 57 -3.12 -14.10 -22.31
N SER A 58 -2.90 -12.90 -21.77
CA SER A 58 -2.05 -11.89 -22.41
C SER A 58 -0.56 -12.12 -22.15
N GLY A 59 -0.21 -13.02 -21.23
CA GLY A 59 1.17 -13.39 -20.91
C GLY A 59 1.34 -13.87 -19.48
N LEU A 60 2.60 -14.09 -19.08
CA LEU A 60 2.98 -14.48 -17.74
C LEU A 60 3.43 -13.26 -16.93
N ILE A 61 3.05 -13.21 -15.64
CA ILE A 61 3.42 -12.09 -14.74
C ILE A 61 4.94 -11.97 -14.62
N GLU A 62 5.66 -13.10 -14.55
CA GLU A 62 7.11 -13.13 -14.38
C GLU A 62 7.90 -12.57 -15.58
N GLU A 63 7.25 -12.41 -16.73
CA GLU A 63 7.81 -11.84 -17.96
C GLU A 63 7.41 -10.37 -18.18
N ALA A 64 6.62 -9.80 -17.26
CA ALA A 64 6.00 -8.49 -17.40
C ALA A 64 6.50 -7.51 -16.33
N ILE A 65 6.35 -6.21 -16.60
CA ILE A 65 6.60 -5.17 -15.59
C ILE A 65 5.33 -5.00 -14.78
N VAL A 66 5.40 -5.35 -13.49
CA VAL A 66 4.31 -5.11 -12.54
C VAL A 66 4.48 -3.71 -11.95
N CYS A 67 3.52 -2.85 -12.20
CA CYS A 67 3.48 -1.48 -11.69
C CYS A 67 2.56 -1.37 -10.47
N ALA A 68 2.57 -0.21 -9.79
CA ALA A 68 1.62 0.08 -8.71
C ALA A 68 0.17 -0.16 -9.20
N PRO A 69 -0.67 -0.94 -8.48
CA PRO A 69 -2.07 -1.17 -8.90
C PRO A 69 -2.87 0.12 -9.00
N ILE A 70 -2.58 1.07 -8.09
CA ILE A 70 -3.19 2.40 -8.04
C ILE A 70 -2.08 3.45 -8.22
N PRO A 71 -1.63 3.70 -9.45
CA PRO A 71 -0.44 4.52 -9.70
C PRO A 71 -0.64 6.02 -9.45
N ARG A 72 -1.88 6.50 -9.42
CA ARG A 72 -2.21 7.92 -9.29
C ARG A 72 -3.44 8.13 -8.38
N PRO A 73 -3.34 7.75 -7.08
CA PRO A 73 -4.44 8.00 -6.15
C PRO A 73 -4.70 9.50 -6.03
N ARG A 74 -5.96 9.91 -5.85
CA ARG A 74 -6.30 11.29 -5.56
C ARG A 74 -5.81 11.69 -4.17
N ASN A 75 -6.04 10.81 -3.18
CA ASN A 75 -5.53 10.96 -1.83
C ASN A 75 -4.77 9.69 -1.43
N SER A 76 -3.68 9.89 -0.71
CA SER A 76 -2.91 8.81 -0.09
C SER A 76 -2.77 9.13 1.39
N PHE A 77 -3.55 8.43 2.20
CA PHE A 77 -3.52 8.57 3.65
C PHE A 77 -2.54 7.58 4.25
N GLY A 78 -1.84 8.00 5.31
CA GLY A 78 -1.08 7.12 6.17
C GLY A 78 -1.61 7.20 7.60
N VAL A 79 -1.49 6.12 8.36
CA VAL A 79 -1.95 6.03 9.74
C VAL A 79 -0.77 5.68 10.64
N GLY A 80 -0.37 6.61 11.49
CA GLY A 80 0.72 6.38 12.45
C GLY A 80 0.23 5.71 13.74
N LEU A 81 1.14 4.95 14.38
CA LEU A 81 0.95 4.36 15.71
C LEU A 81 -0.32 3.49 15.82
N ASN A 82 -0.55 2.63 14.85
CA ASN A 82 -1.76 1.81 14.78
C ASN A 82 -1.58 0.36 15.27
N TYR A 83 -0.43 0.01 15.84
CA TYR A 83 -0.18 -1.27 16.50
C TYR A 83 0.37 -1.03 17.91
N GLN A 84 -0.15 -1.77 18.90
CA GLN A 84 0.17 -1.53 20.30
C GLN A 84 1.68 -1.69 20.60
N LEU A 85 2.31 -2.76 20.08
CA LEU A 85 3.74 -3.00 20.28
C LEU A 85 4.59 -1.93 19.59
N HIS A 86 4.16 -1.44 18.42
CA HIS A 86 4.82 -0.30 17.76
C HIS A 86 4.71 1.00 18.56
N VAL A 87 3.57 1.25 19.23
CA VAL A 87 3.41 2.41 20.14
C VAL A 87 4.39 2.32 21.30
N GLU A 88 4.55 1.12 21.89
CA GLU A 88 5.50 0.87 22.98
C GLU A 88 6.95 1.03 22.50
N GLU A 89 7.31 0.45 21.36
CA GLU A 89 8.61 0.62 20.70
C GLU A 89 8.91 2.11 20.45
N ALA A 90 7.93 2.87 19.97
CA ALA A 90 8.05 4.31 19.74
C ALA A 90 8.13 5.15 21.04
N ALA A 91 8.03 4.52 22.23
CA ALA A 91 7.90 5.20 23.52
C ALA A 91 6.83 6.31 23.51
N SER A 92 5.75 6.07 22.78
CA SER A 92 4.64 7.00 22.60
C SER A 92 3.45 6.61 23.46
N LYS A 93 2.47 7.49 23.57
CA LYS A 93 1.18 7.15 24.18
C LYS A 93 0.26 6.59 23.10
N THR A 94 -0.51 5.56 23.44
CA THR A 94 -1.57 5.04 22.56
C THR A 94 -2.52 6.19 22.19
N PRO A 95 -2.71 6.47 20.90
CA PRO A 95 -3.58 7.56 20.47
C PRO A 95 -5.05 7.24 20.79
N ASN A 96 -5.83 8.26 21.14
CA ASN A 96 -7.28 8.11 21.37
C ASN A 96 -8.09 8.17 20.07
N THR A 97 -7.50 8.66 18.99
CA THR A 97 -8.08 8.75 17.63
C THR A 97 -7.00 8.41 16.61
N PRO A 98 -7.37 7.91 15.42
CA PRO A 98 -6.40 7.63 14.36
C PRO A 98 -5.51 8.84 14.07
N MET A 99 -4.20 8.64 14.10
CA MET A 99 -3.21 9.67 13.75
C MET A 99 -2.98 9.64 12.24
N VAL A 100 -3.79 10.39 11.50
CA VAL A 100 -3.76 10.39 10.04
C VAL A 100 -2.84 11.48 9.51
N PHE A 101 -2.01 11.12 8.55
CA PHE A 101 -1.15 12.03 7.78
C PHE A 101 -1.31 11.75 6.28
N THR A 102 -0.70 12.56 5.44
CA THR A 102 -0.67 12.37 3.98
C THR A 102 0.69 11.87 3.53
N LYS A 103 0.69 10.82 2.71
CA LYS A 103 1.79 10.54 1.77
C LYS A 103 1.44 11.24 0.45
N PHE A 104 2.32 12.07 -0.07
CA PHE A 104 2.05 12.71 -1.35
C PHE A 104 2.00 11.67 -2.47
N PRO A 105 0.98 11.69 -3.35
CA PRO A 105 0.84 10.68 -4.42
C PRO A 105 2.05 10.52 -5.33
N SER A 106 2.92 11.54 -5.41
CA SER A 106 4.17 11.47 -6.17
C SER A 106 5.18 10.45 -5.64
N CYS A 107 5.03 9.97 -4.39
CA CYS A 107 5.91 8.95 -3.83
C CYS A 107 5.52 7.52 -4.23
N ILE A 108 4.32 7.32 -4.82
CA ILE A 108 3.84 5.99 -5.19
C ILE A 108 4.71 5.40 -6.29
N SER A 109 5.13 4.16 -6.09
CA SER A 109 5.95 3.39 -7.01
C SER A 109 5.50 1.93 -7.07
N GLY A 110 6.08 1.16 -7.97
CA GLY A 110 5.74 -0.24 -8.19
C GLY A 110 6.34 -1.19 -7.15
N PRO A 111 5.85 -2.43 -7.11
CA PRO A 111 6.22 -3.43 -6.09
C PRO A 111 7.67 -3.91 -6.20
N THR A 112 8.35 -3.62 -7.31
CA THR A 112 9.74 -4.02 -7.57
C THR A 112 10.65 -2.85 -7.92
N ASP A 113 10.13 -1.62 -7.81
CA ASP A 113 10.92 -0.41 -8.08
C ASP A 113 12.01 -0.21 -7.02
N ASP A 114 13.12 0.38 -7.42
CA ASP A 114 14.17 0.79 -6.51
C ASP A 114 13.68 1.93 -5.61
N VAL A 115 14.05 1.87 -4.32
CA VAL A 115 13.78 2.93 -3.34
C VAL A 115 14.99 3.85 -3.27
N ILE A 116 14.81 5.09 -3.68
CA ILE A 116 15.91 6.07 -3.79
C ILE A 116 16.08 6.81 -2.46
N MET A 117 17.01 6.34 -1.66
CA MET A 117 17.34 6.95 -0.36
C MET A 117 18.15 8.24 -0.55
N ARG A 118 17.80 9.28 0.20
CA ARG A 118 18.41 10.61 0.12
C ARG A 118 19.15 11.01 1.42
N SER A 119 19.17 10.10 2.41
CA SER A 119 19.91 10.22 3.68
C SER A 119 20.32 8.85 4.20
N ASP A 120 21.08 8.80 5.31
CA ASP A 120 21.45 7.57 6.01
C ASP A 120 20.44 7.15 7.09
N GLU A 121 19.30 7.86 7.18
CA GLU A 121 18.26 7.60 8.18
C GLU A 121 16.94 7.11 7.54
N CYS A 122 17.07 6.39 6.41
CA CYS A 122 15.93 5.76 5.74
C CYS A 122 15.50 4.49 6.47
N ASP A 123 14.21 4.34 6.70
CA ASP A 123 13.59 3.27 7.46
C ASP A 123 12.41 2.65 6.70
N TYR A 124 12.01 1.45 7.09
CA TYR A 124 10.93 0.67 6.48
C TYR A 124 9.73 0.57 7.43
N GLU A 125 8.54 0.51 6.85
CA GLU A 125 7.27 0.27 7.53
C GLU A 125 6.35 -0.52 6.60
N GLY A 126 6.30 -1.86 6.77
CA GLY A 126 5.39 -2.74 6.03
C GLY A 126 3.95 -2.52 6.49
N GLU A 127 3.02 -2.36 5.55
CA GLU A 127 1.63 -2.00 5.85
C GLU A 127 0.62 -2.71 4.95
N LEU A 128 -0.55 -3.00 5.51
CA LEU A 128 -1.72 -3.32 4.69
C LEU A 128 -2.20 -2.05 4.01
N LEU A 129 -2.35 -2.10 2.68
CA LEU A 129 -2.90 -1.01 1.89
C LEU A 129 -4.38 -1.28 1.59
N VAL A 130 -5.23 -0.33 1.94
CA VAL A 130 -6.66 -0.36 1.64
C VAL A 130 -6.95 0.55 0.46
N VAL A 131 -7.68 0.05 -0.55
CA VAL A 131 -8.08 0.82 -1.73
C VAL A 131 -9.58 1.06 -1.71
N ILE A 132 -9.98 2.32 -1.81
CA ILE A 132 -11.40 2.72 -1.84
C ILE A 132 -12.01 2.39 -3.21
N GLY A 133 -13.17 1.73 -3.20
CA GLY A 133 -13.92 1.28 -4.39
C GLY A 133 -15.25 1.96 -4.57
N LYS A 134 -15.72 2.73 -3.59
CA LYS A 134 -16.98 3.47 -3.65
C LYS A 134 -16.83 4.81 -2.94
N ASP A 135 -17.22 5.87 -3.61
CA ASP A 135 -17.24 7.21 -3.02
C ASP A 135 -18.09 7.25 -1.74
N GLY A 136 -17.65 8.05 -0.76
CA GLY A 136 -18.40 8.18 0.47
C GLY A 136 -17.95 9.34 1.36
N LYS A 137 -18.89 9.78 2.17
CA LYS A 137 -18.72 10.78 3.23
C LYS A 137 -19.54 10.32 4.43
N ASP A 138 -19.01 10.49 5.63
CA ASP A 138 -19.67 10.08 6.88
C ASP A 138 -20.07 8.57 6.88
N ILE A 139 -19.17 7.72 6.38
CA ILE A 139 -19.39 6.28 6.24
C ILE A 139 -19.48 5.65 7.63
N ALA A 140 -20.58 4.93 7.90
CA ALA A 140 -20.72 4.15 9.13
C ALA A 140 -19.74 2.97 9.14
N LYS A 141 -19.25 2.56 10.33
CA LYS A 141 -18.32 1.43 10.44
C LYS A 141 -18.86 0.14 9.82
N GLU A 142 -20.14 -0.10 10.01
CA GLU A 142 -20.85 -1.29 9.53
C GLU A 142 -20.90 -1.36 7.99
N GLU A 143 -20.76 -0.21 7.32
CA GLU A 143 -20.78 -0.09 5.87
C GLU A 143 -19.36 -0.01 5.26
N ALA A 144 -18.34 0.16 6.08
CA ALA A 144 -16.98 0.47 5.62
C ALA A 144 -16.43 -0.56 4.61
N TRP A 145 -16.61 -1.86 4.88
CA TRP A 145 -16.16 -2.91 3.96
C TRP A 145 -16.80 -2.83 2.57
N SER A 146 -18.03 -2.33 2.47
CA SER A 146 -18.72 -2.13 1.19
C SER A 146 -18.15 -0.97 0.35
N HIS A 147 -17.29 -0.14 0.93
CA HIS A 147 -16.59 0.95 0.26
C HIS A 147 -15.17 0.58 -0.17
N ILE A 148 -14.70 -0.63 0.12
CA ILE A 148 -13.36 -1.10 -0.24
C ILE A 148 -13.41 -1.85 -1.57
N LEU A 149 -12.53 -1.48 -2.50
CA LEU A 149 -12.31 -2.21 -3.75
C LEU A 149 -11.51 -3.49 -3.51
N GLY A 150 -10.48 -3.39 -2.69
CA GLY A 150 -9.59 -4.48 -2.36
C GLY A 150 -8.44 -4.05 -1.46
N LEU A 151 -7.59 -5.02 -1.17
CA LEU A 151 -6.41 -4.89 -0.32
C LEU A 151 -5.14 -5.12 -1.13
N SER A 152 -4.07 -4.46 -0.75
CA SER A 152 -2.75 -4.59 -1.38
C SER A 152 -1.64 -4.55 -0.33
N VAL A 153 -0.40 -4.75 -0.72
CA VAL A 153 0.76 -4.51 0.14
C VAL A 153 1.24 -3.09 -0.08
N GLY A 154 1.68 -2.42 0.98
CA GLY A 154 2.31 -1.11 0.93
C GLY A 154 3.57 -1.07 1.78
N GLN A 155 4.48 -0.17 1.45
CA GLN A 155 5.60 0.22 2.30
C GLN A 155 5.56 1.73 2.52
N ASP A 156 5.54 2.15 3.78
CA ASP A 156 5.63 3.55 4.18
C ASP A 156 7.08 3.90 4.52
N PHE A 157 7.97 3.87 3.49
CA PHE A 157 9.35 4.27 3.69
C PHE A 157 9.44 5.67 4.27
N SER A 158 10.38 5.85 5.20
CA SER A 158 10.49 7.05 6.01
C SER A 158 11.92 7.52 6.10
N ASP A 159 12.16 8.79 5.83
CA ASP A 159 13.42 9.47 6.18
C ASP A 159 13.25 10.06 7.58
N ARG A 160 13.85 9.42 8.58
CA ARG A 160 13.69 9.82 9.98
C ARG A 160 14.38 11.15 10.28
N GLY A 161 15.45 11.48 9.55
CA GLY A 161 16.11 12.78 9.65
C GLY A 161 15.19 13.94 9.27
N VAL A 162 14.41 13.79 8.19
CA VAL A 162 13.41 14.78 7.81
C VAL A 162 12.21 14.75 8.76
N GLN A 163 11.74 13.55 9.11
CA GLN A 163 10.55 13.39 9.96
C GLN A 163 10.71 14.04 11.35
N TYR A 164 11.89 13.92 11.93
CA TYR A 164 12.16 14.40 13.32
C TYR A 164 13.12 15.57 13.39
N LYS A 165 13.42 16.23 12.27
CA LYS A 165 14.34 17.38 12.23
C LYS A 165 13.93 18.48 13.19
N ASP A 166 12.63 18.74 13.31
CA ASP A 166 12.04 19.75 14.17
C ASP A 166 10.90 19.18 15.03
N GLN A 167 10.43 19.97 15.99
CA GLN A 167 9.25 19.65 16.78
C GLN A 167 8.16 20.69 16.52
N PRO A 168 6.92 20.27 16.23
CA PRO A 168 6.45 18.87 16.13
C PRO A 168 7.00 18.15 14.89
N ALA A 169 7.09 16.81 14.97
CA ALA A 169 7.57 15.97 13.89
C ALA A 169 6.77 16.16 12.59
N GLN A 170 7.47 16.11 11.42
CA GLN A 170 6.92 16.29 10.09
C GLN A 170 6.77 14.95 9.37
N PHE A 171 5.58 14.32 9.49
CA PHE A 171 5.33 13.02 8.89
C PHE A 171 5.24 13.10 7.36
N ASN A 172 4.46 14.06 6.83
CA ASN A 172 4.13 14.10 5.40
C ASN A 172 5.37 14.10 4.50
N LEU A 173 6.27 15.06 4.67
CA LEU A 173 7.47 15.18 3.82
C LEU A 173 8.48 14.07 4.09
N GLY A 174 8.72 13.69 5.35
CA GLY A 174 9.65 12.62 5.71
C GLY A 174 9.26 11.25 5.15
N LYS A 175 8.01 11.09 4.77
CA LYS A 175 7.42 9.84 4.22
C LYS A 175 7.03 9.93 2.74
N SER A 176 7.44 11.00 2.03
CA SER A 176 6.98 11.26 0.66
C SER A 176 8.09 11.60 -0.32
N PHE A 177 9.33 11.17 -0.06
CA PHE A 177 10.35 11.18 -1.11
C PHE A 177 9.88 10.33 -2.29
N ASP A 178 10.32 10.66 -3.49
CA ASP A 178 10.05 9.84 -4.67
C ASP A 178 10.41 8.37 -4.37
N THR A 179 9.56 7.44 -4.77
CA THR A 179 9.68 5.99 -4.52
C THR A 179 9.47 5.52 -3.07
N PHE A 180 9.09 6.39 -2.12
CA PHE A 180 8.88 6.00 -0.71
C PHE A 180 7.51 5.37 -0.41
N GLY A 181 6.68 5.19 -1.43
CA GLY A 181 5.36 4.55 -1.31
C GLY A 181 5.17 3.41 -2.31
N PRO A 182 6.04 2.39 -2.38
CA PRO A 182 5.79 1.26 -3.24
C PRO A 182 4.53 0.51 -2.81
N THR A 183 3.74 0.07 -3.79
CA THR A 183 2.48 -0.66 -3.58
C THR A 183 2.33 -1.80 -4.57
N GLY A 184 1.63 -2.85 -4.18
CA GLY A 184 1.37 -4.00 -5.03
C GLY A 184 1.70 -5.34 -4.34
N PRO A 185 2.03 -6.42 -5.06
CA PRO A 185 2.02 -6.53 -6.52
C PRO A 185 0.62 -6.51 -7.12
N HIS A 186 -0.39 -6.89 -6.32
CA HIS A 186 -1.78 -7.02 -6.74
C HIS A 186 -2.70 -6.20 -5.84
N LEU A 187 -3.87 -5.87 -6.37
CA LEU A 187 -5.04 -5.48 -5.63
C LEU A 187 -6.00 -6.67 -5.59
N VAL A 188 -6.23 -7.23 -4.42
CA VAL A 188 -7.07 -8.41 -4.21
C VAL A 188 -8.38 -8.00 -3.58
N SER A 189 -9.51 -8.37 -4.18
CA SER A 189 -10.83 -8.04 -3.66
C SER A 189 -11.09 -8.69 -2.29
N THR A 190 -11.85 -8.01 -1.44
CA THR A 190 -12.04 -8.44 -0.04
C THR A 190 -12.74 -9.79 0.11
N ASP A 191 -13.56 -10.18 -0.86
CA ASP A 191 -14.25 -11.48 -0.91
C ASP A 191 -13.33 -12.65 -1.32
N SER A 192 -12.05 -12.38 -1.59
CA SER A 192 -11.00 -13.41 -1.78
C SER A 192 -10.52 -14.02 -0.46
N PHE A 193 -10.75 -13.36 0.67
CA PHE A 193 -10.24 -13.77 1.98
C PHE A 193 -11.34 -14.40 2.82
N ALA A 194 -10.98 -15.40 3.61
CA ALA A 194 -11.88 -15.96 4.63
C ALA A 194 -12.21 -14.90 5.70
N ASP A 195 -11.21 -14.13 6.11
CA ASP A 195 -11.33 -12.96 6.97
C ASP A 195 -10.35 -11.88 6.52
N PRO A 196 -10.81 -10.82 5.81
CA PRO A 196 -9.93 -9.74 5.34
C PRO A 196 -9.41 -8.84 6.46
N SER A 197 -9.90 -8.99 7.68
CA SER A 197 -9.45 -8.23 8.85
C SER A 197 -8.26 -8.88 9.56
N ASP A 198 -7.95 -10.15 9.28
CA ASP A 198 -6.91 -10.92 9.98
C ASP A 198 -5.94 -11.60 8.99
N LEU A 199 -4.97 -10.84 8.50
CA LEU A 199 -3.94 -11.29 7.55
C LEU A 199 -2.56 -11.19 8.19
N GLU A 200 -1.68 -12.19 7.96
CA GLU A 200 -0.28 -12.08 8.39
C GLU A 200 0.46 -11.05 7.52
N ILE A 201 1.22 -10.17 8.17
CA ILE A 201 2.15 -9.24 7.54
C ILE A 201 3.57 -9.52 8.00
N VAL A 202 4.50 -9.62 7.04
CA VAL A 202 5.92 -9.88 7.31
C VAL A 202 6.77 -8.94 6.48
N THR A 203 7.71 -8.23 7.12
CA THR A 203 8.76 -7.48 6.44
C THR A 203 10.11 -8.08 6.74
N THR A 204 10.91 -8.32 5.71
CA THR A 204 12.31 -8.75 5.84
C THR A 204 13.25 -7.72 5.24
N VAL A 205 14.47 -7.65 5.78
CA VAL A 205 15.58 -6.90 5.19
C VAL A 205 16.73 -7.88 4.97
N ASN A 206 17.12 -8.06 3.71
CA ASN A 206 18.14 -9.05 3.30
C ASN A 206 17.84 -10.49 3.76
N GLY A 207 16.54 -10.85 3.83
CA GLY A 207 16.06 -12.14 4.29
C GLY A 207 15.89 -12.27 5.82
N ASP A 208 16.38 -11.31 6.61
CA ASP A 208 16.16 -11.29 8.06
C ASP A 208 14.78 -10.69 8.37
N VAL A 209 13.95 -11.43 9.09
CA VAL A 209 12.63 -10.93 9.53
C VAL A 209 12.83 -9.76 10.49
N ARG A 210 12.23 -8.62 10.13
CA ARG A 210 12.22 -7.38 10.92
C ARG A 210 10.88 -7.12 11.57
N GLN A 211 9.79 -7.33 10.83
CA GLN A 211 8.43 -7.14 11.30
C GLN A 211 7.63 -8.42 11.02
N ARG A 212 6.79 -8.82 11.97
CA ARG A 212 5.84 -9.91 11.79
C ARG A 212 4.67 -9.73 12.75
N ASP A 213 3.48 -9.56 12.22
CA ASP A 213 2.26 -9.43 13.02
C ASP A 213 1.03 -9.84 12.19
N ARG A 214 -0.15 -9.67 12.76
CA ARG A 214 -1.43 -9.84 12.07
C ARG A 214 -2.21 -8.53 12.05
N THR A 215 -2.91 -8.28 10.96
CA THR A 215 -3.70 -7.04 10.79
C THR A 215 -4.84 -6.91 11.81
N SER A 216 -5.29 -8.01 12.40
CA SER A 216 -6.26 -8.02 13.50
C SER A 216 -5.73 -7.36 14.80
N ASN A 217 -4.40 -7.15 14.92
CA ASN A 217 -3.78 -6.47 16.06
C ASN A 217 -3.72 -4.93 15.91
N MET A 218 -4.31 -4.37 14.86
CA MET A 218 -4.46 -2.92 14.71
C MET A 218 -5.27 -2.35 15.87
N ILE A 219 -4.82 -1.21 16.42
CA ILE A 219 -5.55 -0.44 17.45
C ILE A 219 -6.86 0.10 16.89
N PHE A 220 -6.80 0.66 15.69
CA PHE A 220 -7.96 1.11 14.93
C PHE A 220 -8.10 0.21 13.70
N ASP A 221 -9.12 -0.63 13.70
CA ASP A 221 -9.45 -1.52 12.59
C ASP A 221 -9.82 -0.76 11.31
N ILE A 222 -9.79 -1.42 10.17
CA ILE A 222 -10.10 -0.82 8.87
C ILE A 222 -11.45 -0.07 8.86
N PRO A 223 -12.56 -0.64 9.39
CA PRO A 223 -13.82 0.09 9.50
C PRO A 223 -13.72 1.38 10.30
N THR A 224 -12.96 1.38 11.40
CA THR A 224 -12.73 2.59 12.21
C THR A 224 -11.95 3.66 11.43
N LEU A 225 -10.91 3.26 10.69
CA LEU A 225 -10.13 4.19 9.87
C LEU A 225 -11.00 4.84 8.78
N ILE A 226 -11.78 4.06 8.04
CA ILE A 226 -12.67 4.56 6.97
C ILE A 226 -13.72 5.49 7.56
N SER A 227 -14.38 5.10 8.65
CA SER A 227 -15.40 5.92 9.31
C SER A 227 -14.81 7.23 9.79
N TYR A 228 -13.65 7.19 10.45
CA TYR A 228 -12.98 8.38 10.96
C TYR A 228 -12.53 9.33 9.83
N ILE A 229 -11.83 8.82 8.82
CA ILE A 229 -11.33 9.65 7.70
C ILE A 229 -12.51 10.23 6.93
N SER A 230 -13.54 9.43 6.63
CA SER A 230 -14.71 9.89 5.88
C SER A 230 -15.55 10.90 6.64
N SER A 231 -15.50 10.94 7.97
CA SER A 231 -16.17 11.98 8.77
C SER A 231 -15.53 13.37 8.58
N ILE A 232 -14.27 13.43 8.17
CA ILE A 232 -13.49 14.66 7.99
C ILE A 232 -13.45 15.06 6.51
N THR A 233 -13.07 14.14 5.62
CA THR A 233 -12.95 14.37 4.18
C THR A 233 -13.67 13.27 3.38
N ALA A 234 -14.28 13.63 2.25
CA ALA A 234 -14.89 12.63 1.37
C ALA A 234 -13.83 11.71 0.77
N LEU A 235 -14.07 10.41 0.83
CA LEU A 235 -13.29 9.39 0.14
C LEU A 235 -13.82 9.19 -1.28
N ALA A 236 -12.92 8.92 -2.21
CA ALA A 236 -13.24 8.67 -3.62
C ALA A 236 -12.62 7.36 -4.10
N VAL A 237 -13.21 6.77 -5.14
CA VAL A 237 -12.67 5.57 -5.78
C VAL A 237 -11.20 5.78 -6.18
N GLY A 238 -10.33 4.88 -5.75
CA GLY A 238 -8.90 4.94 -5.97
C GLY A 238 -8.12 5.74 -4.91
N ASP A 239 -8.76 6.31 -3.89
CA ASP A 239 -8.06 6.76 -2.69
C ASP A 239 -7.45 5.54 -1.99
N ILE A 240 -6.26 5.71 -1.39
CA ILE A 240 -5.53 4.65 -0.70
C ILE A 240 -5.25 5.02 0.75
N ILE A 241 -5.23 4.00 1.61
CA ILE A 241 -4.93 4.15 3.03
C ILE A 241 -3.84 3.15 3.40
N PHE A 242 -2.68 3.64 3.78
CA PHE A 242 -1.66 2.88 4.50
C PHE A 242 -2.12 2.77 5.95
N SER A 243 -2.35 1.54 6.43
CA SER A 243 -3.12 1.30 7.64
C SER A 243 -2.32 1.31 8.95
N GLY A 244 -1.03 1.57 8.86
CA GLY A 244 -0.09 1.51 9.97
C GLY A 244 0.75 0.24 9.95
N THR A 245 1.90 0.31 10.61
CA THR A 245 2.94 -0.73 10.63
C THR A 245 3.06 -1.37 12.01
N PRO A 246 3.37 -2.68 12.10
CA PRO A 246 3.73 -3.32 13.36
C PRO A 246 5.10 -2.87 13.88
N GLU A 247 5.50 -3.36 15.06
CA GLU A 247 6.84 -3.15 15.64
C GLU A 247 7.95 -3.75 14.76
N GLY A 248 9.20 -3.38 15.04
CA GLY A 248 10.39 -3.86 14.36
C GLY A 248 10.99 -2.87 13.38
N VAL A 249 10.55 -1.60 13.40
CA VAL A 249 11.14 -0.53 12.59
C VAL A 249 12.59 -0.25 12.98
N GLY A 250 13.41 0.19 12.01
CA GLY A 250 14.84 0.39 12.22
C GLY A 250 15.19 1.59 13.11
N PHE A 251 14.31 2.59 13.21
CA PHE A 251 14.58 3.86 13.88
C PHE A 251 15.03 3.71 15.34
N ARG A 252 14.39 2.83 16.11
CA ARG A 252 14.65 2.73 17.55
C ARG A 252 15.95 2.03 17.92
N ASN A 253 16.39 1.11 17.07
CA ASN A 253 17.65 0.36 17.28
C ASN A 253 18.79 0.86 16.40
N GLY A 254 18.57 1.92 15.60
CA GLY A 254 19.55 2.49 14.68
C GLY A 254 19.86 1.59 13.48
N SER A 255 18.97 0.65 13.15
CA SER A 255 19.12 -0.27 12.02
C SER A 255 18.51 0.29 10.74
N PHE A 256 19.00 1.46 10.31
CA PHE A 256 18.58 2.08 9.07
C PHE A 256 19.02 1.31 7.83
N LEU A 257 18.25 1.48 6.76
CA LEU A 257 18.52 0.88 5.45
C LEU A 257 19.80 1.44 4.82
N LYS A 258 20.49 0.57 4.08
CA LYS A 258 21.74 0.88 3.39
C LYS A 258 21.62 0.64 1.90
N ASP A 259 22.55 1.25 1.14
CA ASP A 259 22.66 0.99 -0.30
C ASP A 259 22.83 -0.50 -0.58
N GLY A 260 22.00 -1.02 -1.47
CA GLY A 260 21.96 -2.42 -1.85
C GLY A 260 21.05 -3.31 -0.98
N ASP A 261 20.52 -2.82 0.15
CA ASP A 261 19.57 -3.61 0.96
C ASP A 261 18.31 -3.95 0.14
N ILE A 262 17.78 -5.15 0.41
CA ILE A 262 16.55 -5.65 -0.19
C ILE A 262 15.48 -5.71 0.91
N VAL A 263 14.41 -4.97 0.72
CA VAL A 263 13.23 -5.02 1.59
C VAL A 263 12.15 -5.84 0.90
N GLU A 264 11.71 -6.91 1.55
CA GLU A 264 10.56 -7.71 1.09
C GLU A 264 9.43 -7.59 2.09
N THR A 265 8.23 -7.27 1.58
CA THR A 265 7.02 -7.17 2.39
C THR A 265 5.98 -8.11 1.83
N THR A 266 5.53 -9.03 2.65
CA THR A 266 4.54 -10.06 2.29
C THR A 266 3.27 -9.88 3.12
N ILE A 267 2.11 -9.93 2.49
CA ILE A 267 0.82 -10.05 3.17
C ILE A 267 0.11 -11.30 2.67
N GLU A 268 -0.40 -12.07 3.62
CA GLU A 268 -1.13 -13.31 3.39
C GLU A 268 -2.26 -13.11 2.36
N GLY A 269 -2.27 -13.96 1.31
CA GLY A 269 -3.29 -13.94 0.26
C GLY A 269 -3.17 -12.81 -0.77
N ILE A 270 -2.18 -11.89 -0.64
CA ILE A 270 -1.98 -10.77 -1.58
C ILE A 270 -0.71 -10.99 -2.42
N GLY A 271 0.41 -11.29 -1.76
CA GLY A 271 1.69 -11.47 -2.43
C GLY A 271 2.83 -10.75 -1.73
N THR A 272 3.96 -10.63 -2.44
CA THR A 272 5.21 -10.06 -1.92
C THR A 272 5.67 -8.91 -2.81
N MET A 273 5.98 -7.78 -2.21
CA MET A 273 6.78 -6.73 -2.82
C MET A 273 8.25 -6.96 -2.52
N ARG A 274 9.12 -6.54 -3.43
CA ARG A 274 10.56 -6.65 -3.28
C ARG A 274 11.25 -5.41 -3.83
N ASN A 275 11.66 -4.54 -2.93
CA ASN A 275 12.27 -3.26 -3.28
C ASN A 275 13.75 -3.24 -2.90
N ARG A 276 14.60 -2.84 -3.83
CA ARG A 276 16.01 -2.62 -3.59
C ARG A 276 16.22 -1.18 -3.16
N CYS A 277 16.97 -0.97 -2.08
CA CYS A 277 17.40 0.34 -1.63
C CYS A 277 18.61 0.80 -2.42
N VAL A 278 18.55 2.02 -2.96
CA VAL A 278 19.62 2.63 -3.76
C VAL A 278 19.95 4.00 -3.22
N ARG A 279 21.24 4.28 -3.02
CA ARG A 279 21.67 5.59 -2.57
C ARG A 279 21.55 6.60 -3.71
N GLY A 280 20.67 7.58 -3.54
CA GLY A 280 20.58 8.74 -4.40
C GLY A 280 21.47 9.89 -3.93
N THR A 281 21.38 11.05 -4.60
CA THR A 281 22.01 12.28 -4.13
C THR A 281 21.30 12.80 -2.90
N ASP A 282 22.04 13.31 -1.91
CA ASP A 282 21.45 13.90 -0.72
C ASP A 282 20.50 15.05 -1.08
N TYR A 283 19.42 15.20 -0.31
CA TYR A 283 18.56 16.37 -0.48
C TYR A 283 19.27 17.62 0.03
N ALA A 284 18.96 18.76 -0.60
CA ALA A 284 19.53 20.03 -0.19
C ALA A 284 19.11 20.37 1.25
N THR A 285 20.07 20.40 2.17
CA THR A 285 19.85 20.99 3.48
C THR A 285 19.68 22.49 3.30
N THR A 286 18.62 23.07 3.86
CA THR A 286 18.44 24.53 3.86
C THR A 286 19.73 25.16 4.39
N PRO A 287 20.35 26.14 3.70
CA PRO A 287 21.47 26.87 4.27
C PRO A 287 21.03 27.50 5.58
N THR A 288 21.79 27.28 6.64
CA THR A 288 21.62 27.90 7.95
C THR A 288 21.87 29.40 7.88
#